data_7a7d53d1b396672110b67cb1e86754bb
#
_entry.id   7a7d53d1b396672110b67cb1e86754bb
#
_cell.length_a   1.000
_cell.length_b   1.000
_cell.length_c   1.000
_cell.angle_alpha   90.00
_cell.angle_beta   90.00
_cell.angle_gamma   90.00
#
_symmetry.space_group_name_H-M   'P 1'
#
loop_
_entity.id
_entity.type
_entity.pdbx_description
1 polymer ?
#
loop_
_entity_poly.entity_id
_entity_poly.type
_entity_poly.pdbx_seq_one_letter_code
_entity_poly.pdbx_strand_id
1 'polypeptide(L)'
;MDALTFPADPRGGSLPDRQAALQLLDLPTEELLARAAALRDEAFGHRVSYSRKVFVPLTELCRDVCHYCTFAKGPRRLAAPFMTMEQVLKVVRQGRSAGCNEVLLTLGEKPELRYAIARDWLAAQGHASTIDYVRAVCDRILAETGLLPHVNAGTMTREELAALRQVAPSMGLMLESGSERLCQRGLPHFGSPDKQPGLRLATLREAGELRIPMTTGLLIGIGETWEERVDSLLQIRDVHASYGHIQEVIIQNFRAKPGTRMASAPEPGEEEFLRSIALARIVLGPDISLQAPPNLAHGDLKKLIAAGINDWGGVSPVTPDHVNPEAPWPHLDRLASETAAAGKELVQRLTVYPGYIDPTGTWIDPKVLRHVLARADAEGLARECEWLAGGTKPPDPKVFGGLDEPVPPAQVRPEIRRIVETAMAGQRLDERSVEALFGARGRDMLYVCQMADALREARCGRNVSYVVTRNINYTNVCTYSCTFCAFSKGRTHEALRGKPYDLDLPEIARRGTEAWDRGASEV
;
A
#
# COMPACT_ATOMS: atom_id res chain seq x y z
N MET A 1 -8.63 4.89 29.89
CA MET A 1 -8.63 4.36 28.50
C MET A 1 -9.86 4.94 27.85
N ASP A 2 -9.70 6.14 27.30
CA ASP A 2 -10.81 6.82 26.64
C ASP A 2 -11.05 6.15 25.30
N ALA A 3 -12.27 5.63 25.12
CA ALA A 3 -12.74 5.12 23.87
C ALA A 3 -12.65 6.27 22.84
N LEU A 4 -11.84 6.07 21.80
CA LEU A 4 -11.86 6.95 20.64
C LEU A 4 -13.25 6.84 20.03
N THR A 5 -14.13 7.78 20.37
CA THR A 5 -15.38 8.01 19.67
C THR A 5 -15.01 8.55 18.31
N PHE A 6 -15.08 7.69 17.28
CA PHE A 6 -15.14 8.17 15.91
C PHE A 6 -16.38 9.06 15.80
N PRO A 7 -16.28 10.23 15.16
CA PRO A 7 -17.44 11.09 15.01
C PRO A 7 -18.53 10.31 14.27
N ALA A 8 -19.76 10.37 14.78
CA ALA A 8 -20.94 9.98 14.02
C ALA A 8 -20.87 10.69 12.66
N ASP A 9 -21.29 9.99 11.60
CA ASP A 9 -21.30 10.53 10.24
C ASP A 9 -21.74 12.01 10.27
N PRO A 10 -20.88 12.97 9.92
CA PRO A 10 -21.21 14.39 9.96
C PRO A 10 -22.39 14.75 9.06
N ARG A 11 -22.87 13.81 8.24
CA ARG A 11 -23.92 13.94 7.23
C ARG A 11 -25.31 13.49 7.70
N GLY A 12 -25.47 13.00 8.94
CA GLY A 12 -26.75 12.84 9.63
C GLY A 12 -27.63 11.66 9.18
N GLY A 13 -27.15 10.75 8.33
CA GLY A 13 -27.86 9.53 7.96
C GLY A 13 -27.39 8.33 8.79
N SER A 14 -28.27 7.67 9.55
CA SER A 14 -27.91 6.39 10.18
C SER A 14 -27.80 5.30 9.12
N LEU A 15 -26.70 4.51 9.16
CA LEU A 15 -26.58 3.31 8.32
C LEU A 15 -27.73 2.33 8.62
N PRO A 16 -28.20 1.56 7.62
CA PRO A 16 -29.33 0.69 7.78
C PRO A 16 -29.05 -0.39 8.85
N ASP A 17 -30.02 -0.59 9.75
CA ASP A 17 -30.03 -1.77 10.61
C ASP A 17 -30.32 -3.04 9.80
N ARG A 18 -30.38 -4.20 10.46
CA ARG A 18 -30.63 -5.49 9.78
C ARG A 18 -31.96 -5.49 9.02
N GLN A 19 -33.01 -4.95 9.64
CA GLN A 19 -34.34 -4.95 9.02
C GLN A 19 -34.38 -4.03 7.80
N ALA A 20 -33.85 -2.83 7.91
CA ALA A 20 -33.74 -1.89 6.79
C ALA A 20 -32.85 -2.44 5.66
N ALA A 21 -31.74 -3.12 6.01
CA ALA A 21 -30.87 -3.76 5.01
C ALA A 21 -31.56 -4.89 4.25
N LEU A 22 -32.41 -5.68 4.91
CA LEU A 22 -33.21 -6.71 4.25
C LEU A 22 -34.28 -6.10 3.33
N GLN A 23 -34.89 -4.98 3.71
CA GLN A 23 -35.85 -4.27 2.85
C GLN A 23 -35.24 -3.73 1.56
N LEU A 24 -33.92 -3.48 1.52
CA LEU A 24 -33.22 -3.10 0.29
C LEU A 24 -33.28 -4.20 -0.78
N LEU A 25 -33.49 -5.44 -0.39
CA LEU A 25 -33.61 -6.58 -1.32
C LEU A 25 -34.90 -6.51 -2.15
N ASP A 26 -35.93 -5.81 -1.66
CA ASP A 26 -37.20 -5.63 -2.36
C ASP A 26 -37.15 -4.52 -3.41
N LEU A 27 -36.09 -3.69 -3.40
CA LEU A 27 -35.94 -2.60 -4.35
C LEU A 27 -35.65 -3.12 -5.78
N PRO A 28 -36.17 -2.45 -6.81
CA PRO A 28 -35.71 -2.67 -8.18
C PRO A 28 -34.18 -2.49 -8.29
N THR A 29 -33.55 -3.29 -9.12
CA THR A 29 -32.08 -3.29 -9.29
C THR A 29 -31.56 -1.90 -9.63
N GLU A 30 -32.20 -1.19 -10.55
CA GLU A 30 -31.80 0.17 -10.96
C GLU A 30 -31.82 1.17 -9.80
N GLU A 31 -32.82 1.10 -8.93
CA GLU A 31 -32.93 1.96 -7.76
C GLU A 31 -31.84 1.64 -6.73
N LEU A 32 -31.60 0.36 -6.47
CA LEU A 32 -30.55 -0.08 -5.54
C LEU A 32 -29.15 0.40 -6.01
N LEU A 33 -28.86 0.22 -7.31
CA LEU A 33 -27.61 0.68 -7.91
C LEU A 33 -27.48 2.21 -7.86
N ALA A 34 -28.53 2.96 -8.17
CA ALA A 34 -28.50 4.41 -8.12
C ALA A 34 -28.20 4.95 -6.71
N ARG A 35 -28.77 4.36 -5.66
CA ARG A 35 -28.47 4.71 -4.26
C ARG A 35 -27.01 4.42 -3.91
N ALA A 36 -26.49 3.26 -4.31
CA ALA A 36 -25.10 2.87 -4.06
C ALA A 36 -24.10 3.78 -4.80
N ALA A 37 -24.41 4.12 -6.07
CA ALA A 37 -23.61 5.05 -6.87
C ALA A 37 -23.54 6.44 -6.23
N ALA A 38 -24.68 6.96 -5.75
CA ALA A 38 -24.74 8.26 -5.08
C ALA A 38 -23.86 8.30 -3.82
N LEU A 39 -23.97 7.29 -2.94
CA LEU A 39 -23.12 7.17 -1.75
C LEU A 39 -21.64 7.07 -2.09
N ARG A 40 -21.29 6.29 -3.11
CA ARG A 40 -19.92 6.17 -3.59
C ARG A 40 -19.39 7.49 -4.12
N ASP A 41 -20.19 8.21 -4.93
CA ASP A 41 -19.78 9.48 -5.54
C ASP A 41 -19.63 10.60 -4.49
N GLU A 42 -20.47 10.60 -3.47
CA GLU A 42 -20.34 11.51 -2.33
C GLU A 42 -19.03 11.27 -1.55
N ALA A 43 -18.66 10.00 -1.32
CA ALA A 43 -17.50 9.64 -0.50
C ALA A 43 -16.18 9.74 -1.26
N PHE A 44 -16.14 9.27 -2.50
CA PHE A 44 -14.89 9.08 -3.27
C PHE A 44 -14.81 9.98 -4.53
N GLY A 45 -15.84 10.77 -4.80
CA GLY A 45 -15.88 11.68 -5.95
C GLY A 45 -15.71 10.94 -7.28
N HIS A 46 -14.80 11.45 -8.09
CA HIS A 46 -14.53 10.88 -9.42
C HIS A 46 -13.38 9.86 -9.46
N ARG A 47 -12.74 9.56 -8.32
CA ARG A 47 -11.61 8.63 -8.27
C ARG A 47 -12.05 7.18 -8.10
N VAL A 48 -11.39 6.28 -8.84
CA VAL A 48 -11.42 4.83 -8.63
C VAL A 48 -9.98 4.36 -8.53
N SER A 49 -9.65 3.69 -7.43
CA SER A 49 -8.28 3.29 -7.19
C SER A 49 -7.98 1.85 -7.64
N TYR A 50 -6.70 1.54 -7.79
CA TYR A 50 -6.18 0.19 -7.98
C TYR A 50 -4.79 0.07 -7.35
N SER A 51 -4.37 -1.15 -7.00
CA SER A 51 -2.99 -1.42 -6.57
C SER A 51 -2.23 -2.21 -7.62
N ARG A 52 -1.07 -1.67 -8.05
CA ARG A 52 -0.15 -2.38 -8.95
C ARG A 52 0.76 -3.27 -8.13
N LYS A 53 0.54 -4.58 -8.21
CA LYS A 53 1.18 -5.54 -7.32
C LYS A 53 1.73 -6.76 -8.05
N VAL A 54 2.56 -7.50 -7.35
CA VAL A 54 3.01 -8.83 -7.76
C VAL A 54 2.48 -9.85 -6.76
N PHE A 55 1.97 -10.97 -7.26
CA PHE A 55 1.43 -12.06 -6.43
C PHE A 55 2.50 -13.13 -6.23
N VAL A 56 2.72 -13.53 -4.97
CA VAL A 56 3.67 -14.57 -4.59
C VAL A 56 2.91 -15.72 -3.93
N PRO A 57 2.73 -16.86 -4.61
CA PRO A 57 2.08 -18.04 -4.05
C PRO A 57 3.08 -18.81 -3.17
N LEU A 58 3.34 -18.31 -1.97
CA LEU A 58 4.41 -18.78 -1.10
C LEU A 58 4.33 -20.29 -0.81
N THR A 59 3.10 -20.80 -0.61
CA THR A 59 2.81 -22.25 -0.58
C THR A 59 1.41 -22.51 -1.11
N GLU A 60 1.27 -23.55 -1.91
CA GLU A 60 -0.01 -24.07 -2.36
C GLU A 60 -0.51 -25.26 -1.48
N LEU A 61 0.27 -25.66 -0.46
CA LEU A 61 -0.23 -26.56 0.58
C LEU A 61 -1.18 -25.79 1.49
N CYS A 62 -2.33 -26.36 1.82
CA CYS A 62 -3.33 -25.75 2.67
C CYS A 62 -3.90 -26.77 3.66
N ARG A 63 -4.14 -26.34 4.89
CA ARG A 63 -4.82 -27.16 5.89
C ARG A 63 -6.30 -27.38 5.52
N ASP A 64 -6.93 -26.36 4.92
CA ASP A 64 -8.32 -26.37 4.50
C ASP A 64 -8.57 -27.16 3.20
N VAL A 65 -9.83 -27.52 2.98
CA VAL A 65 -10.31 -28.28 1.81
C VAL A 65 -11.59 -27.68 1.23
N CYS A 66 -11.62 -26.35 1.07
CA CYS A 66 -12.76 -25.63 0.54
C CYS A 66 -13.21 -26.22 -0.81
N HIS A 67 -14.51 -26.47 -0.97
CA HIS A 67 -15.05 -27.22 -2.10
C HIS A 67 -14.90 -26.50 -3.45
N TYR A 68 -14.65 -25.21 -3.46
CA TYR A 68 -14.50 -24.36 -4.64
C TYR A 68 -13.03 -24.03 -4.99
N CYS A 69 -12.08 -24.37 -4.12
CA CYS A 69 -10.71 -23.90 -4.23
C CYS A 69 -9.85 -24.79 -5.14
N THR A 70 -9.19 -24.18 -6.14
CA THR A 70 -8.19 -24.83 -7.01
C THR A 70 -6.76 -24.45 -6.66
N PHE A 71 -6.56 -23.45 -5.81
CA PHE A 71 -5.23 -23.01 -5.38
C PHE A 71 -4.54 -24.07 -4.51
N ALA A 72 -5.27 -24.65 -3.56
CA ALA A 72 -4.74 -25.66 -2.67
C ALA A 72 -4.44 -26.96 -3.40
N LYS A 73 -3.18 -27.43 -3.27
CA LYS A 73 -2.69 -28.68 -3.87
C LYS A 73 -2.20 -29.65 -2.81
N GLY A 74 -2.38 -30.92 -3.06
CA GLY A 74 -1.80 -31.97 -2.21
C GLY A 74 -0.28 -32.11 -2.44
N PRO A 75 0.48 -32.62 -1.45
CA PRO A 75 1.95 -32.71 -1.52
C PRO A 75 2.49 -33.42 -2.76
N ARG A 76 1.78 -34.44 -3.27
CA ARG A 76 2.19 -35.21 -4.47
C ARG A 76 2.13 -34.42 -5.78
N ARG A 77 1.50 -33.25 -5.78
CA ARG A 77 1.33 -32.38 -6.97
C ARG A 77 2.27 -31.19 -6.96
N LEU A 78 3.12 -31.07 -5.96
CA LEU A 78 4.04 -29.95 -5.80
C LEU A 78 5.48 -30.40 -5.90
N ALA A 79 6.33 -29.60 -6.55
CA ALA A 79 7.77 -29.81 -6.61
C ALA A 79 8.45 -29.53 -5.26
N ALA A 80 7.93 -28.57 -4.50
CA ALA A 80 8.39 -28.21 -3.16
C ALA A 80 7.22 -27.71 -2.30
N PRO A 81 7.30 -27.85 -0.96
CA PRO A 81 6.24 -27.39 -0.06
C PRO A 81 6.05 -25.88 -0.05
N PHE A 82 7.14 -25.14 -0.18
CA PHE A 82 7.16 -23.68 -0.18
C PHE A 82 8.09 -23.16 -1.29
N MET A 83 7.86 -21.95 -1.74
CA MET A 83 8.86 -21.20 -2.49
C MET A 83 10.06 -20.90 -1.59
N THR A 84 11.27 -21.05 -2.13
CA THR A 84 12.47 -20.60 -1.41
C THR A 84 12.57 -19.08 -1.40
N MET A 85 13.35 -18.52 -0.47
CA MET A 85 13.60 -17.08 -0.39
C MET A 85 14.09 -16.51 -1.74
N GLU A 86 14.99 -17.21 -2.42
CA GLU A 86 15.52 -16.78 -3.71
C GLU A 86 14.44 -16.76 -4.82
N GLN A 87 13.57 -17.76 -4.85
CA GLN A 87 12.44 -17.80 -5.80
C GLN A 87 11.48 -16.63 -5.55
N VAL A 88 11.17 -16.34 -4.30
CA VAL A 88 10.35 -15.19 -3.92
C VAL A 88 10.99 -13.89 -4.40
N LEU A 89 12.26 -13.65 -4.05
CA LEU A 89 12.97 -12.42 -4.39
C LEU A 89 13.12 -12.23 -5.91
N LYS A 90 13.26 -13.33 -6.67
CA LYS A 90 13.27 -13.26 -8.13
C LYS A 90 11.96 -12.67 -8.68
N VAL A 91 10.80 -13.18 -8.22
CA VAL A 91 9.48 -12.67 -8.63
C VAL A 91 9.29 -11.22 -8.17
N VAL A 92 9.69 -10.91 -6.96
CA VAL A 92 9.57 -9.56 -6.38
C VAL A 92 10.41 -8.54 -7.14
N ARG A 93 11.64 -8.87 -7.54
CA ARG A 93 12.50 -7.99 -8.35
C ARG A 93 11.90 -7.74 -9.74
N GLN A 94 11.28 -8.76 -10.36
CA GLN A 94 10.53 -8.58 -11.62
C GLN A 94 9.34 -7.62 -11.42
N GLY A 95 8.60 -7.77 -10.32
CA GLY A 95 7.53 -6.83 -9.96
C GLY A 95 8.03 -5.40 -9.81
N ARG A 96 9.13 -5.20 -9.09
CA ARG A 96 9.76 -3.87 -8.96
C ARG A 96 10.13 -3.27 -10.31
N SER A 97 10.79 -4.05 -11.17
CA SER A 97 11.17 -3.60 -12.52
C SER A 97 9.96 -3.26 -13.38
N ALA A 98 8.79 -3.87 -13.11
CA ALA A 98 7.53 -3.57 -13.77
C ALA A 98 6.72 -2.46 -13.09
N GLY A 99 7.30 -1.71 -12.13
CA GLY A 99 6.66 -0.59 -11.45
C GLY A 99 5.62 -0.97 -10.40
N CYS A 100 5.67 -2.20 -9.85
CA CYS A 100 4.82 -2.57 -8.72
C CYS A 100 5.29 -1.87 -7.44
N ASN A 101 4.34 -1.51 -6.58
CA ASN A 101 4.60 -0.96 -5.26
C ASN A 101 4.36 -1.97 -4.13
N GLU A 102 3.67 -3.06 -4.45
CA GLU A 102 3.17 -4.03 -3.48
C GLU A 102 3.56 -5.47 -3.88
N VAL A 103 3.78 -6.30 -2.85
CA VAL A 103 3.89 -7.76 -2.96
C VAL A 103 2.78 -8.39 -2.14
N LEU A 104 1.81 -9.02 -2.80
CA LEU A 104 0.78 -9.80 -2.11
C LEU A 104 1.30 -11.23 -1.90
N LEU A 105 1.46 -11.61 -0.64
CA LEU A 105 1.75 -12.97 -0.25
C LEU A 105 0.45 -13.75 -0.14
N THR A 106 0.18 -14.57 -1.15
CA THR A 106 -0.96 -15.50 -1.19
C THR A 106 -0.47 -16.89 -0.85
N LEU A 107 -1.11 -17.55 0.10
CA LEU A 107 -0.66 -18.88 0.53
C LEU A 107 -1.80 -19.73 1.09
N GLY A 108 -1.58 -21.03 1.09
CA GLY A 108 -2.46 -21.96 1.80
C GLY A 108 -2.28 -21.84 3.31
N GLU A 109 -3.38 -21.99 4.02
CA GLU A 109 -3.47 -21.75 5.45
C GLU A 109 -2.80 -22.86 6.27
N LYS A 110 -1.85 -22.50 7.11
CA LYS A 110 -1.13 -23.31 8.14
C LYS A 110 -0.90 -24.79 7.74
N PRO A 111 -0.23 -25.06 6.60
CA PRO A 111 -0.06 -26.41 6.10
C PRO A 111 0.74 -27.32 7.04
N GLU A 112 1.60 -26.76 7.91
CA GLU A 112 2.36 -27.50 8.92
C GLU A 112 1.46 -28.23 9.92
N LEU A 113 0.24 -27.75 10.14
CA LEU A 113 -0.70 -28.42 11.04
C LEU A 113 -1.31 -29.70 10.42
N ARG A 114 -1.17 -29.86 9.10
CA ARG A 114 -1.72 -31.01 8.36
C ARG A 114 -0.64 -31.91 7.76
N TYR A 115 0.45 -31.33 7.22
CA TYR A 115 1.42 -32.04 6.40
C TYR A 115 2.80 -32.09 7.05
N ALA A 116 3.36 -33.30 7.25
CA ALA A 116 4.72 -33.48 7.75
C ALA A 116 5.76 -32.79 6.85
N ILE A 117 5.62 -32.92 5.51
CA ILE A 117 6.54 -32.30 4.56
C ILE A 117 6.65 -30.79 4.72
N ALA A 118 5.58 -30.11 5.15
CA ALA A 118 5.61 -28.67 5.44
C ALA A 118 6.41 -28.39 6.72
N ARG A 119 6.19 -29.19 7.78
CA ARG A 119 6.96 -29.08 9.04
C ARG A 119 8.45 -29.33 8.84
N ASP A 120 8.77 -30.39 8.12
CA ASP A 120 10.15 -30.80 7.87
C ASP A 120 10.89 -29.72 7.05
N TRP A 121 10.23 -29.16 6.03
CA TRP A 121 10.80 -28.09 5.23
C TRP A 121 11.03 -26.81 6.06
N LEU A 122 10.03 -26.37 6.85
CA LEU A 122 10.16 -25.21 7.71
C LEU A 122 11.31 -25.37 8.72
N ALA A 123 11.38 -26.52 9.37
CA ALA A 123 12.45 -26.84 10.32
C ALA A 123 13.83 -26.83 9.65
N ALA A 124 13.95 -27.39 8.43
CA ALA A 124 15.19 -27.36 7.65
C ALA A 124 15.63 -25.96 7.24
N GLN A 125 14.68 -25.01 7.10
CA GLN A 125 14.96 -23.60 6.84
C GLN A 125 15.10 -22.75 8.13
N GLY A 126 14.97 -23.36 9.31
CA GLY A 126 15.09 -22.67 10.60
C GLY A 126 13.85 -21.90 11.03
N HIS A 127 12.67 -22.24 10.51
CA HIS A 127 11.40 -21.59 10.83
C HIS A 127 10.49 -22.50 11.66
N ALA A 128 9.85 -21.88 12.67
CA ALA A 128 8.95 -22.59 13.57
C ALA A 128 7.55 -22.85 12.96
N SER A 129 7.12 -21.97 12.05
CA SER A 129 5.79 -22.03 11.44
C SER A 129 5.79 -21.36 10.06
N THR A 130 4.69 -21.56 9.31
CA THR A 130 4.44 -20.82 8.06
C THR A 130 4.46 -19.31 8.29
N ILE A 131 3.85 -18.82 9.37
CA ILE A 131 3.80 -17.39 9.69
C ILE A 131 5.20 -16.84 10.02
N ASP A 132 6.04 -17.59 10.72
CA ASP A 132 7.44 -17.18 10.96
C ASP A 132 8.23 -17.06 9.64
N TYR A 133 8.02 -17.98 8.70
CA TYR A 133 8.61 -17.88 7.37
C TYR A 133 8.07 -16.67 6.58
N VAL A 134 6.75 -16.43 6.61
CA VAL A 134 6.13 -15.23 6.00
C VAL A 134 6.77 -13.95 6.54
N ARG A 135 6.98 -13.86 7.86
CA ARG A 135 7.63 -12.72 8.50
C ARG A 135 9.05 -12.49 7.96
N ALA A 136 9.84 -13.56 7.87
CA ALA A 136 11.20 -13.47 7.32
C ALA A 136 11.21 -13.06 5.83
N VAL A 137 10.25 -13.55 5.05
CA VAL A 137 10.06 -13.15 3.64
C VAL A 137 9.71 -11.66 3.53
N CYS A 138 8.77 -11.16 4.33
CA CYS A 138 8.40 -9.74 4.34
C CYS A 138 9.59 -8.84 4.69
N ASP A 139 10.35 -9.19 5.72
CA ASP A 139 11.54 -8.42 6.13
C ASP A 139 12.57 -8.34 4.99
N ARG A 140 12.84 -9.46 4.30
CA ARG A 140 13.75 -9.49 3.14
C ARG A 140 13.22 -8.68 1.95
N ILE A 141 11.93 -8.72 1.67
CA ILE A 141 11.30 -7.93 0.61
C ILE A 141 11.50 -6.43 0.87
N LEU A 142 11.20 -5.97 2.09
CA LEU A 142 11.40 -4.57 2.48
C LEU A 142 12.86 -4.17 2.36
N ALA A 143 13.78 -4.96 2.91
CA ALA A 143 15.20 -4.65 2.94
C ALA A 143 15.83 -4.58 1.55
N GLU A 144 15.49 -5.53 0.65
CA GLU A 144 16.14 -5.62 -0.66
C GLU A 144 15.47 -4.78 -1.76
N THR A 145 14.15 -4.60 -1.68
CA THR A 145 13.41 -3.98 -2.79
C THR A 145 12.63 -2.76 -2.38
N GLY A 146 12.35 -2.60 -1.10
CA GLY A 146 11.46 -1.57 -0.58
C GLY A 146 10.00 -1.71 -1.02
N LEU A 147 9.61 -2.79 -1.74
CA LEU A 147 8.21 -3.06 -2.04
C LEU A 147 7.46 -3.37 -0.75
N LEU A 148 6.18 -2.99 -0.70
CA LEU A 148 5.37 -3.13 0.50
C LEU A 148 4.69 -4.50 0.55
N PRO A 149 4.97 -5.35 1.55
CA PRO A 149 4.27 -6.62 1.70
C PRO A 149 2.81 -6.42 2.11
N HIS A 150 1.91 -7.17 1.49
CA HIS A 150 0.55 -7.42 1.95
C HIS A 150 0.41 -8.90 2.26
N VAL A 151 0.04 -9.23 3.49
CA VAL A 151 0.01 -10.62 3.95
C VAL A 151 -1.43 -11.13 3.98
N ASN A 152 -1.71 -12.14 3.16
CA ASN A 152 -2.99 -12.86 3.15
C ASN A 152 -2.75 -14.32 3.53
N ALA A 153 -2.53 -14.57 4.83
CA ALA A 153 -2.08 -15.84 5.38
C ALA A 153 -3.16 -16.63 6.14
N GLY A 154 -4.42 -16.19 6.08
CA GLY A 154 -5.52 -16.85 6.78
C GLY A 154 -5.66 -16.42 8.23
N THR A 155 -6.18 -17.30 9.08
CA THR A 155 -6.39 -17.03 10.51
C THR A 155 -5.07 -16.95 11.27
N MET A 156 -4.96 -15.98 12.16
CA MET A 156 -3.72 -15.69 12.91
C MET A 156 -4.02 -15.42 14.38
N THR A 157 -3.07 -15.77 15.24
CA THR A 157 -3.11 -15.37 16.65
C THR A 157 -2.68 -13.91 16.81
N ARG A 158 -2.94 -13.35 17.98
CA ARG A 158 -2.51 -11.99 18.32
C ARG A 158 -1.00 -11.80 18.19
N GLU A 159 -0.23 -12.80 18.62
CA GLU A 159 1.24 -12.79 18.55
C GLU A 159 1.74 -12.84 17.10
N GLU A 160 1.10 -13.68 16.26
CA GLU A 160 1.40 -13.77 14.83
C GLU A 160 1.11 -12.42 14.12
N LEU A 161 -0.05 -11.82 14.39
CA LEU A 161 -0.44 -10.50 13.87
C LEU A 161 0.55 -9.41 14.31
N ALA A 162 0.91 -9.36 15.60
CA ALA A 162 1.84 -8.39 16.15
C ALA A 162 3.24 -8.50 15.52
N ALA A 163 3.71 -9.74 15.28
CA ALA A 163 4.99 -9.98 14.63
C ALA A 163 4.99 -9.54 13.16
N LEU A 164 3.90 -9.80 12.43
CA LEU A 164 3.76 -9.40 11.03
C LEU A 164 3.57 -7.89 10.86
N ARG A 165 2.92 -7.20 11.82
CA ARG A 165 2.77 -5.74 11.81
C ARG A 165 4.11 -5.01 11.68
N GLN A 166 5.19 -5.59 12.21
CA GLN A 166 6.54 -5.02 12.15
C GLN A 166 7.19 -5.09 10.76
N VAL A 167 6.61 -5.87 9.83
CA VAL A 167 7.19 -6.12 8.50
C VAL A 167 6.17 -5.97 7.35
N ALA A 168 4.90 -5.68 7.64
CA ALA A 168 3.85 -5.48 6.65
C ALA A 168 2.94 -4.32 7.04
N PRO A 169 2.66 -3.34 6.15
CA PRO A 169 1.82 -2.19 6.45
C PRO A 169 0.32 -2.51 6.42
N SER A 170 -0.07 -3.62 5.81
CA SER A 170 -1.45 -4.08 5.74
C SER A 170 -1.53 -5.60 5.61
N MET A 171 -2.66 -6.18 5.99
CA MET A 171 -2.92 -7.61 5.89
C MET A 171 -4.33 -7.87 5.36
N GLY A 172 -4.58 -9.09 4.92
CA GLY A 172 -5.89 -9.50 4.42
C GLY A 172 -6.37 -10.82 5.02
N LEU A 173 -7.66 -10.89 5.24
CA LEU A 173 -8.37 -12.11 5.61
C LEU A 173 -9.80 -12.05 5.11
N MET A 174 -10.11 -12.76 4.02
CA MET A 174 -11.48 -12.85 3.52
C MET A 174 -12.37 -13.55 4.55
N LEU A 175 -13.44 -12.89 5.01
CA LEU A 175 -14.46 -13.55 5.84
C LEU A 175 -15.14 -14.68 5.04
N GLU A 176 -15.25 -14.54 3.73
CA GLU A 176 -15.96 -15.37 2.77
C GLU A 176 -17.48 -15.34 3.01
N SER A 177 -17.91 -15.75 4.20
CA SER A 177 -19.30 -15.69 4.68
C SER A 177 -19.31 -15.74 6.21
N GLY A 178 -20.24 -15.02 6.81
CA GLY A 178 -20.54 -15.10 8.25
C GLY A 178 -21.45 -16.29 8.64
N SER A 179 -21.85 -17.12 7.68
CA SER A 179 -22.76 -18.25 7.90
C SER A 179 -22.03 -19.50 8.37
N GLU A 180 -22.27 -19.91 9.61
CA GLU A 180 -21.79 -21.20 10.13
C GLU A 180 -22.41 -22.40 9.41
N ARG A 181 -23.57 -22.24 8.79
CA ARG A 181 -24.25 -23.27 7.99
C ARG A 181 -23.34 -23.79 6.89
N LEU A 182 -22.58 -22.91 6.23
CA LEU A 182 -21.69 -23.31 5.13
C LEU A 182 -20.53 -24.23 5.57
N CYS A 183 -20.28 -24.37 6.87
CA CYS A 183 -19.31 -25.30 7.44
C CYS A 183 -19.89 -26.71 7.70
N GLN A 184 -21.19 -26.92 7.51
CA GLN A 184 -21.85 -28.21 7.72
C GLN A 184 -21.52 -29.22 6.62
N ARG A 185 -21.74 -30.51 6.92
CA ARG A 185 -21.44 -31.62 6.00
C ARG A 185 -22.16 -31.42 4.65
N GLY A 186 -21.39 -31.54 3.58
CA GLY A 186 -21.89 -31.38 2.21
C GLY A 186 -21.81 -29.94 1.68
N LEU A 187 -21.54 -28.94 2.52
CA LEU A 187 -21.47 -27.53 2.16
C LEU A 187 -20.03 -27.05 1.92
N PRO A 188 -19.82 -25.88 1.31
CA PRO A 188 -18.53 -25.45 0.74
C PRO A 188 -17.34 -25.43 1.68
N HIS A 189 -17.54 -25.13 2.95
CA HIS A 189 -16.50 -25.02 3.96
C HIS A 189 -16.33 -26.27 4.82
N PHE A 190 -17.11 -27.34 4.56
CA PHE A 190 -16.99 -28.59 5.32
C PHE A 190 -15.58 -29.17 5.21
N GLY A 191 -14.96 -29.44 6.36
CA GLY A 191 -13.59 -29.98 6.46
C GLY A 191 -12.51 -28.90 6.39
N SER A 192 -12.89 -27.64 6.40
CA SER A 192 -11.99 -26.46 6.42
C SER A 192 -12.08 -25.78 7.78
N PRO A 193 -11.24 -26.19 8.76
CA PRO A 193 -11.35 -25.71 10.14
C PRO A 193 -11.14 -24.21 10.28
N ASP A 194 -10.34 -23.61 9.41
CA ASP A 194 -10.01 -22.19 9.47
C ASP A 194 -11.02 -21.31 8.71
N LYS A 195 -12.06 -21.93 8.10
CA LYS A 195 -13.20 -21.23 7.47
C LYS A 195 -14.38 -21.03 8.42
N GLN A 196 -14.25 -21.40 9.68
CA GLN A 196 -15.27 -21.09 10.70
C GLN A 196 -15.39 -19.57 10.87
N PRO A 197 -16.59 -18.97 10.67
CA PRO A 197 -16.76 -17.51 10.71
C PRO A 197 -16.28 -16.89 12.03
N GLY A 198 -16.55 -17.56 13.15
CA GLY A 198 -16.11 -17.10 14.48
C GLY A 198 -14.60 -16.92 14.58
N LEU A 199 -13.79 -17.82 14.01
CA LEU A 199 -12.32 -17.71 14.01
C LEU A 199 -11.83 -16.57 13.12
N ARG A 200 -12.45 -16.39 11.95
CA ARG A 200 -12.08 -15.32 11.03
C ARG A 200 -12.44 -13.94 11.60
N LEU A 201 -13.61 -13.82 12.21
CA LEU A 201 -14.02 -12.60 12.93
C LEU A 201 -13.14 -12.32 14.15
N ALA A 202 -12.69 -13.36 14.87
CA ALA A 202 -11.74 -13.20 15.97
C ALA A 202 -10.42 -12.63 15.47
N THR A 203 -9.85 -13.16 14.38
CA THR A 203 -8.63 -12.62 13.76
C THR A 203 -8.81 -11.17 13.31
N LEU A 204 -9.97 -10.81 12.71
CA LEU A 204 -10.25 -9.42 12.34
C LEU A 204 -10.33 -8.50 13.55
N ARG A 205 -10.94 -8.93 14.66
CA ARG A 205 -10.99 -8.15 15.91
C ARG A 205 -9.59 -7.95 16.52
N GLU A 206 -8.80 -9.01 16.61
CA GLU A 206 -7.41 -8.94 17.09
C GLU A 206 -6.55 -7.98 16.24
N ALA A 207 -6.72 -8.02 14.91
CA ALA A 207 -6.06 -7.07 14.02
C ALA A 207 -6.51 -5.62 14.31
N GLY A 208 -7.79 -5.42 14.61
CA GLY A 208 -8.34 -4.11 15.00
C GLY A 208 -7.74 -3.58 16.30
N GLU A 209 -7.63 -4.42 17.33
CA GLU A 209 -6.99 -4.06 18.60
C GLU A 209 -5.50 -3.70 18.41
N LEU A 210 -4.83 -4.38 17.49
CA LEU A 210 -3.43 -4.11 17.11
C LEU A 210 -3.28 -2.96 16.11
N ARG A 211 -4.39 -2.35 15.68
CA ARG A 211 -4.40 -1.26 14.69
C ARG A 211 -3.68 -1.62 13.39
N ILE A 212 -4.04 -2.77 12.84
CA ILE A 212 -3.51 -3.24 11.56
C ILE A 212 -4.55 -2.96 10.46
N PRO A 213 -4.25 -2.19 9.42
CA PRO A 213 -5.14 -2.00 8.29
C PRO A 213 -5.45 -3.34 7.61
N MET A 214 -6.74 -3.72 7.57
CA MET A 214 -7.18 -5.02 7.08
C MET A 214 -8.02 -4.92 5.83
N THR A 215 -7.76 -5.83 4.89
CA THR A 215 -8.66 -6.16 3.79
C THR A 215 -9.46 -7.40 4.17
N THR A 216 -10.78 -7.36 3.97
CA THR A 216 -11.67 -8.52 4.15
C THR A 216 -12.67 -8.59 3.01
N GLY A 217 -13.65 -9.47 3.05
CA GLY A 217 -14.68 -9.53 2.01
C GLY A 217 -15.51 -10.80 2.04
N LEU A 218 -16.42 -10.86 1.08
CA LEU A 218 -17.34 -11.98 0.88
C LEU A 218 -17.07 -12.68 -0.45
N LEU A 219 -17.24 -13.99 -0.46
CA LEU A 219 -17.33 -14.79 -1.67
C LEU A 219 -18.81 -15.16 -1.86
N ILE A 220 -19.44 -14.54 -2.84
CA ILE A 220 -20.87 -14.74 -3.11
C ILE A 220 -21.11 -15.85 -4.13
N GLY A 221 -22.24 -16.54 -4.00
CA GLY A 221 -22.65 -17.62 -4.89
C GLY A 221 -22.13 -19.00 -4.49
N ILE A 222 -21.64 -19.17 -3.26
CA ILE A 222 -21.20 -20.47 -2.73
C ILE A 222 -22.30 -21.24 -1.99
N GLY A 223 -23.55 -20.75 -2.05
CA GLY A 223 -24.72 -21.38 -1.43
C GLY A 223 -25.24 -20.68 -0.19
N GLU A 224 -24.75 -19.49 0.10
CA GLU A 224 -25.31 -18.58 1.09
C GLU A 224 -26.63 -17.95 0.58
N THR A 225 -27.48 -17.53 1.52
CA THR A 225 -28.71 -16.79 1.21
C THR A 225 -28.44 -15.28 1.21
N TRP A 226 -29.41 -14.49 0.71
CA TRP A 226 -29.33 -13.03 0.78
C TRP A 226 -29.28 -12.51 2.22
N GLU A 227 -30.03 -13.11 3.13
CA GLU A 227 -30.00 -12.78 4.54
C GLU A 227 -28.62 -13.05 5.13
N GLU A 228 -27.99 -14.17 4.78
CA GLU A 228 -26.64 -14.50 5.22
C GLU A 228 -25.58 -13.52 4.66
N ARG A 229 -25.80 -12.97 3.44
CA ARG A 229 -24.95 -11.88 2.90
C ARG A 229 -25.12 -10.60 3.72
N VAL A 230 -26.36 -10.20 4.00
CA VAL A 230 -26.66 -9.04 4.86
C VAL A 230 -25.99 -9.21 6.22
N ASP A 231 -26.21 -10.34 6.88
CA ASP A 231 -25.65 -10.62 8.20
C ASP A 231 -24.10 -10.59 8.18
N SER A 232 -23.49 -11.11 7.13
CA SER A 232 -22.02 -11.06 6.93
C SER A 232 -21.50 -9.63 6.78
N LEU A 233 -22.21 -8.79 6.00
CA LEU A 233 -21.84 -7.36 5.84
C LEU A 233 -21.98 -6.60 7.16
N LEU A 234 -23.03 -6.86 7.93
CA LEU A 234 -23.24 -6.26 9.25
C LEU A 234 -22.13 -6.66 10.22
N GLN A 235 -21.72 -7.94 10.23
CA GLN A 235 -20.60 -8.40 11.06
C GLN A 235 -19.29 -7.68 10.72
N ILE A 236 -18.99 -7.49 9.44
CA ILE A 236 -17.80 -6.72 9.00
C ILE A 236 -17.92 -5.26 9.46
N ARG A 237 -19.08 -4.63 9.26
CA ARG A 237 -19.35 -3.26 9.69
C ARG A 237 -19.19 -3.08 11.19
N ASP A 238 -19.71 -4.00 12.00
CA ASP A 238 -19.64 -3.92 13.47
C ASP A 238 -18.19 -4.04 13.96
N VAL A 239 -17.37 -4.88 13.31
CA VAL A 239 -15.93 -4.96 13.58
C VAL A 239 -15.24 -3.65 13.18
N HIS A 240 -15.57 -3.08 12.02
CA HIS A 240 -15.02 -1.78 11.59
C HIS A 240 -15.45 -0.65 12.54
N ALA A 241 -16.71 -0.59 12.92
CA ALA A 241 -17.22 0.42 13.85
C ALA A 241 -16.52 0.40 15.21
N SER A 242 -16.05 -0.77 15.65
CA SER A 242 -15.33 -0.92 16.93
C SER A 242 -13.88 -0.45 16.86
N TYR A 243 -13.20 -0.60 15.72
CA TYR A 243 -11.74 -0.41 15.62
C TYR A 243 -11.28 0.52 14.49
N GLY A 244 -12.10 0.78 13.49
CA GLY A 244 -11.78 1.66 12.35
C GLY A 244 -10.73 1.11 11.39
N HIS A 245 -10.39 -0.18 11.42
CA HIS A 245 -9.22 -0.76 10.75
C HIS A 245 -9.50 -1.50 9.45
N ILE A 246 -10.78 -1.75 9.10
CA ILE A 246 -11.13 -2.38 7.81
C ILE A 246 -11.01 -1.32 6.71
N GLN A 247 -9.90 -1.35 5.99
CA GLN A 247 -9.63 -0.39 4.93
C GLN A 247 -10.33 -0.73 3.61
N GLU A 248 -10.67 -2.01 3.40
CA GLU A 248 -11.20 -2.50 2.13
C GLU A 248 -12.08 -3.74 2.35
N VAL A 249 -13.22 -3.75 1.67
CA VAL A 249 -14.10 -4.93 1.59
C VAL A 249 -14.23 -5.36 0.13
N ILE A 250 -13.97 -6.64 -0.13
CA ILE A 250 -14.02 -7.25 -1.46
C ILE A 250 -15.35 -8.00 -1.60
N ILE A 251 -16.10 -7.72 -2.65
CA ILE A 251 -17.20 -8.57 -3.08
C ILE A 251 -16.72 -9.39 -4.28
N GLN A 252 -16.43 -10.65 -4.03
CA GLN A 252 -15.94 -11.58 -5.04
C GLN A 252 -17.04 -12.56 -5.44
N ASN A 253 -17.26 -12.74 -6.74
CA ASN A 253 -18.19 -13.73 -7.25
C ASN A 253 -17.53 -15.10 -7.38
N PHE A 254 -18.25 -16.15 -7.00
CA PHE A 254 -17.85 -17.52 -7.20
C PHE A 254 -17.76 -17.86 -8.70
N ARG A 255 -16.72 -18.62 -9.05
CA ARG A 255 -16.54 -19.21 -10.38
C ARG A 255 -16.41 -20.73 -10.24
N ALA A 256 -17.23 -21.47 -10.96
CA ALA A 256 -17.16 -22.92 -10.98
C ALA A 256 -15.90 -23.39 -11.70
N LYS A 257 -15.10 -24.23 -11.04
CA LYS A 257 -13.79 -24.64 -11.56
C LYS A 257 -13.70 -26.15 -11.70
N PRO A 258 -13.19 -26.65 -12.84
CA PRO A 258 -12.95 -28.09 -13.05
C PRO A 258 -12.10 -28.68 -11.92
N GLY A 259 -12.42 -29.91 -11.52
CA GLY A 259 -11.67 -30.63 -10.48
C GLY A 259 -12.01 -30.24 -9.04
N THR A 260 -12.92 -29.30 -8.82
CA THR A 260 -13.48 -28.99 -7.50
C THR A 260 -14.78 -29.72 -7.24
N ARG A 261 -15.22 -29.81 -5.98
CA ARG A 261 -16.53 -30.37 -5.64
C ARG A 261 -17.70 -29.50 -6.12
N MET A 262 -17.43 -28.24 -6.40
CA MET A 262 -18.42 -27.27 -6.90
C MET A 262 -18.28 -26.99 -8.40
N ALA A 263 -17.62 -27.88 -9.16
CA ALA A 263 -17.43 -27.71 -10.60
C ALA A 263 -18.71 -27.56 -11.43
N SER A 264 -19.84 -28.05 -10.91
CA SER A 264 -21.15 -27.95 -11.55
C SER A 264 -22.12 -27.07 -10.76
N ALA A 265 -21.66 -26.34 -9.75
CA ALA A 265 -22.49 -25.41 -9.01
C ALA A 265 -22.82 -24.18 -9.86
N PRO A 266 -24.05 -23.61 -9.74
CA PRO A 266 -24.40 -22.41 -10.47
C PRO A 266 -23.50 -21.23 -10.03
N GLU A 267 -23.06 -20.43 -10.99
CA GLU A 267 -22.37 -19.17 -10.74
C GLU A 267 -23.41 -18.05 -10.54
N PRO A 268 -23.14 -17.04 -9.69
CA PRO A 268 -24.01 -15.88 -9.59
C PRO A 268 -24.04 -15.13 -10.93
N GLY A 269 -25.25 -14.74 -11.35
CA GLY A 269 -25.43 -13.94 -12.55
C GLY A 269 -24.94 -12.51 -12.39
N GLU A 270 -24.85 -11.77 -13.51
CA GLU A 270 -24.41 -10.37 -13.50
C GLU A 270 -25.28 -9.51 -12.57
N GLU A 271 -26.59 -9.63 -12.66
CA GLU A 271 -27.51 -8.86 -11.82
C GLU A 271 -27.32 -9.16 -10.33
N GLU A 272 -27.20 -10.44 -9.96
CA GLU A 272 -26.96 -10.86 -8.58
C GLU A 272 -25.65 -10.28 -8.05
N PHE A 273 -24.60 -10.26 -8.87
CA PHE A 273 -23.30 -9.67 -8.51
C PHE A 273 -23.40 -8.16 -8.30
N LEU A 274 -24.03 -7.43 -9.23
CA LEU A 274 -24.21 -5.98 -9.13
C LEU A 274 -25.06 -5.61 -7.91
N ARG A 275 -26.16 -6.32 -7.66
CA ARG A 275 -26.99 -6.12 -6.46
C ARG A 275 -26.21 -6.38 -5.18
N SER A 276 -25.36 -7.40 -5.15
CA SER A 276 -24.51 -7.69 -3.97
C SER A 276 -23.51 -6.56 -3.68
N ILE A 277 -22.92 -5.98 -4.72
CA ILE A 277 -22.02 -4.82 -4.58
C ILE A 277 -22.79 -3.61 -4.07
N ALA A 278 -23.96 -3.31 -4.65
CA ALA A 278 -24.78 -2.17 -4.26
C ALA A 278 -25.27 -2.28 -2.81
N LEU A 279 -25.74 -3.48 -2.43
CA LEU A 279 -26.11 -3.79 -1.05
C LEU A 279 -24.91 -3.57 -0.10
N ALA A 280 -23.74 -4.06 -0.47
CA ALA A 280 -22.53 -3.88 0.34
C ALA A 280 -22.19 -2.40 0.52
N ARG A 281 -22.25 -1.57 -0.54
CA ARG A 281 -22.01 -0.12 -0.44
C ARG A 281 -22.98 0.55 0.54
N ILE A 282 -24.28 0.21 0.46
CA ILE A 282 -25.28 0.86 1.31
C ILE A 282 -25.16 0.39 2.76
N VAL A 283 -24.90 -0.91 3.00
CA VAL A 283 -24.77 -1.46 4.36
C VAL A 283 -23.49 -1.04 5.05
N LEU A 284 -22.36 -1.03 4.33
CA LEU A 284 -21.06 -0.65 4.87
C LEU A 284 -20.87 0.87 5.00
N GLY A 285 -21.64 1.64 4.24
CA GLY A 285 -21.55 3.10 4.24
C GLY A 285 -20.40 3.64 3.38
N PRO A 286 -20.14 4.96 3.50
CA PRO A 286 -19.18 5.67 2.64
C PRO A 286 -17.72 5.47 3.04
N ASP A 287 -17.42 5.14 4.31
CA ASP A 287 -16.06 5.23 4.86
C ASP A 287 -15.17 4.04 4.48
N ILE A 288 -15.78 2.89 4.14
CA ILE A 288 -15.05 1.68 3.77
C ILE A 288 -14.87 1.61 2.26
N SER A 289 -13.65 1.40 1.78
CA SER A 289 -13.42 1.13 0.37
C SER A 289 -14.03 -0.19 -0.06
N LEU A 290 -14.78 -0.18 -1.15
CA LEU A 290 -15.44 -1.35 -1.71
C LEU A 290 -14.80 -1.73 -3.04
N GLN A 291 -14.38 -2.99 -3.14
CA GLN A 291 -13.69 -3.55 -4.30
C GLN A 291 -14.49 -4.68 -4.93
N ALA A 292 -14.43 -4.77 -6.24
CA ALA A 292 -14.78 -5.97 -6.99
C ALA A 292 -13.67 -6.32 -7.98
N PRO A 293 -13.23 -7.61 -8.07
CA PRO A 293 -12.14 -8.01 -8.95
C PRO A 293 -12.51 -7.84 -10.43
N PRO A 294 -11.76 -7.03 -11.22
CA PRO A 294 -12.12 -6.74 -12.60
C PRO A 294 -11.95 -7.94 -13.54
N ASN A 295 -11.07 -8.89 -13.22
CA ASN A 295 -10.85 -10.10 -13.99
C ASN A 295 -11.98 -11.15 -13.83
N LEU A 296 -12.78 -11.06 -12.78
CA LEU A 296 -13.93 -11.95 -12.55
C LEU A 296 -15.25 -11.35 -13.04
N ALA A 297 -15.25 -10.11 -13.50
CA ALA A 297 -16.43 -9.43 -13.98
C ALA A 297 -16.94 -10.02 -15.31
N HIS A 298 -18.24 -10.02 -15.48
CA HIS A 298 -18.92 -10.38 -16.73
C HIS A 298 -19.13 -9.13 -17.59
N GLY A 299 -18.28 -8.92 -18.60
CA GLY A 299 -18.53 -7.89 -19.61
C GLY A 299 -18.08 -6.47 -19.24
N ASP A 300 -19.01 -5.53 -19.11
CA ASP A 300 -18.77 -4.10 -18.97
C ASP A 300 -18.37 -3.70 -17.54
N LEU A 301 -17.12 -3.32 -17.35
CA LEU A 301 -16.58 -2.92 -16.04
C LEU A 301 -17.25 -1.67 -15.47
N LYS A 302 -17.81 -0.79 -16.31
CA LYS A 302 -18.53 0.43 -15.86
C LYS A 302 -19.70 0.10 -14.94
N LYS A 303 -20.35 -1.05 -15.15
CA LYS A 303 -21.46 -1.50 -14.30
C LYS A 303 -21.05 -1.72 -12.84
N LEU A 304 -19.80 -2.18 -12.60
CA LEU A 304 -19.29 -2.36 -11.24
C LEU A 304 -19.12 -1.01 -10.53
N ILE A 305 -18.64 0.01 -11.26
CA ILE A 305 -18.55 1.38 -10.73
C ILE A 305 -19.97 1.92 -10.42
N ALA A 306 -20.90 1.72 -11.33
CA ALA A 306 -22.31 2.11 -11.14
C ALA A 306 -22.97 1.35 -9.98
N ALA A 307 -22.49 0.14 -9.65
CA ALA A 307 -22.94 -0.62 -8.49
C ALA A 307 -22.29 -0.15 -7.16
N GLY A 308 -21.31 0.79 -7.20
CA GLY A 308 -20.82 1.44 -5.98
C GLY A 308 -19.39 1.09 -5.58
N ILE A 309 -18.58 0.41 -6.40
CA ILE A 309 -17.15 0.24 -6.10
C ILE A 309 -16.39 1.54 -6.27
N ASN A 310 -15.34 1.70 -5.49
CA ASN A 310 -14.36 2.79 -5.62
C ASN A 310 -12.93 2.25 -5.79
N ASP A 311 -12.75 0.93 -5.86
CA ASP A 311 -11.45 0.29 -6.00
C ASP A 311 -11.54 -0.96 -6.89
N TRP A 312 -10.52 -1.15 -7.72
CA TRP A 312 -10.38 -2.34 -8.57
C TRP A 312 -9.57 -3.46 -7.91
N GLY A 313 -8.97 -3.16 -6.75
CA GLY A 313 -8.07 -4.08 -6.07
C GLY A 313 -6.72 -4.22 -6.72
N GLY A 314 -6.15 -5.41 -6.61
CA GLY A 314 -4.82 -5.72 -7.12
C GLY A 314 -4.82 -6.11 -8.58
N VAL A 315 -3.96 -5.49 -9.37
CA VAL A 315 -3.70 -5.86 -10.77
C VAL A 315 -2.20 -6.11 -10.93
N SER A 316 -1.82 -7.24 -11.54
CA SER A 316 -0.42 -7.58 -11.75
C SER A 316 -0.02 -7.50 -13.23
N PRO A 317 1.05 -6.75 -13.54
CA PRO A 317 1.64 -6.78 -14.87
C PRO A 317 2.58 -7.99 -15.09
N VAL A 318 2.89 -8.77 -14.06
CA VAL A 318 3.95 -9.80 -14.07
C VAL A 318 3.43 -11.19 -13.77
N THR A 319 2.53 -11.33 -12.80
CA THR A 319 2.05 -12.63 -12.33
C THR A 319 0.57 -12.83 -12.65
N PRO A 320 0.13 -14.07 -12.94
CA PRO A 320 -1.29 -14.37 -13.07
C PRO A 320 -2.02 -14.22 -11.73
N ASP A 321 -3.34 -14.26 -11.78
CA ASP A 321 -4.15 -14.57 -10.59
C ASP A 321 -3.99 -16.06 -10.27
N HIS A 322 -3.27 -16.37 -9.19
CA HIS A 322 -3.01 -17.76 -8.80
C HIS A 322 -4.25 -18.48 -8.25
N VAL A 323 -5.27 -17.72 -7.84
CA VAL A 323 -6.56 -18.27 -7.37
C VAL A 323 -7.50 -18.52 -8.53
N ASN A 324 -7.48 -17.63 -9.55
CA ASN A 324 -8.32 -17.70 -10.74
C ASN A 324 -7.47 -17.61 -12.01
N PRO A 325 -6.59 -18.59 -12.29
CA PRO A 325 -5.64 -18.51 -13.39
C PRO A 325 -6.30 -18.51 -14.78
N GLU A 326 -7.56 -18.92 -14.85
CA GLU A 326 -8.39 -18.88 -16.06
C GLU A 326 -8.92 -17.48 -16.40
N ALA A 327 -8.84 -16.54 -15.44
CA ALA A 327 -9.31 -15.17 -15.58
C ALA A 327 -8.13 -14.17 -15.53
N PRO A 328 -7.51 -13.83 -16.67
CA PRO A 328 -6.35 -12.96 -16.72
C PRO A 328 -6.73 -11.53 -16.29
N TRP A 329 -5.76 -10.82 -15.68
CA TRP A 329 -5.90 -9.42 -15.35
C TRP A 329 -6.17 -8.58 -16.61
N PRO A 330 -7.08 -7.59 -16.54
CA PRO A 330 -7.20 -6.62 -17.61
C PRO A 330 -5.91 -5.83 -17.76
N HIS A 331 -5.56 -5.46 -18.99
CA HIS A 331 -4.47 -4.52 -19.23
C HIS A 331 -4.79 -3.16 -18.58
N LEU A 332 -3.80 -2.48 -17.99
CA LEU A 332 -4.02 -1.23 -17.26
C LEU A 332 -4.64 -0.13 -18.15
N ASP A 333 -4.24 -0.06 -19.42
CA ASP A 333 -4.82 0.91 -20.35
C ASP A 333 -6.31 0.65 -20.60
N ARG A 334 -6.73 -0.62 -20.65
CA ARG A 334 -8.14 -0.98 -20.74
C ARG A 334 -8.87 -0.57 -19.46
N LEU A 335 -8.29 -0.87 -18.30
CA LEU A 335 -8.89 -0.50 -17.02
C LEU A 335 -9.06 1.01 -16.89
N ALA A 336 -8.05 1.78 -17.32
CA ALA A 336 -8.11 3.25 -17.37
C ALA A 336 -9.20 3.75 -18.33
N SER A 337 -9.30 3.17 -19.53
CA SER A 337 -10.32 3.53 -20.51
C SER A 337 -11.74 3.23 -20.05
N GLU A 338 -11.97 2.06 -19.44
CA GLU A 338 -13.27 1.69 -18.87
C GLU A 338 -13.66 2.58 -17.68
N THR A 339 -12.68 2.93 -16.84
CA THR A 339 -12.88 3.86 -15.71
C THR A 339 -13.23 5.26 -16.23
N ALA A 340 -12.50 5.76 -17.23
CA ALA A 340 -12.78 7.05 -17.86
C ALA A 340 -14.14 7.08 -18.57
N ALA A 341 -14.54 5.98 -19.21
CA ALA A 341 -15.85 5.86 -19.86
C ALA A 341 -17.02 5.87 -18.85
N ALA A 342 -16.75 5.58 -17.57
CA ALA A 342 -17.69 5.78 -16.47
C ALA A 342 -17.65 7.21 -15.88
N GLY A 343 -16.90 8.14 -16.48
CA GLY A 343 -16.73 9.51 -15.97
C GLY A 343 -15.84 9.58 -14.72
N LYS A 344 -14.95 8.62 -14.53
CA LYS A 344 -14.08 8.50 -13.36
C LYS A 344 -12.62 8.49 -13.75
N GLU A 345 -11.74 8.75 -12.79
CA GLU A 345 -10.29 8.75 -12.94
C GLU A 345 -9.68 7.53 -12.25
N LEU A 346 -8.85 6.79 -12.98
CA LEU A 346 -8.10 5.68 -12.41
C LEU A 346 -6.85 6.20 -11.70
N VAL A 347 -6.73 5.93 -10.39
CA VAL A 347 -5.57 6.33 -9.58
C VAL A 347 -4.88 5.12 -8.95
N GLN A 348 -3.55 5.12 -8.94
CA GLN A 348 -2.80 4.06 -8.29
C GLN A 348 -2.66 4.34 -6.79
N ARG A 349 -3.07 3.39 -5.94
CA ARG A 349 -2.83 3.42 -4.49
C ARG A 349 -1.71 2.49 -4.05
N LEU A 350 -1.29 2.63 -2.81
CA LEU A 350 -0.44 1.65 -2.12
C LEU A 350 -1.29 0.50 -1.53
N THR A 351 -0.64 -0.50 -0.94
CA THR A 351 -1.32 -1.58 -0.23
C THR A 351 -2.07 -1.12 1.02
N VAL A 352 -1.65 -0.01 1.59
CA VAL A 352 -2.31 0.70 2.68
C VAL A 352 -2.99 1.95 2.11
N TYR A 353 -4.24 2.16 2.49
CA TYR A 353 -5.03 3.30 1.98
C TYR A 353 -4.59 4.62 2.62
N PRO A 354 -4.79 5.75 1.93
CA PRO A 354 -4.33 7.06 2.40
C PRO A 354 -4.73 7.42 3.83
N GLY A 355 -5.95 7.11 4.24
CA GLY A 355 -6.46 7.39 5.58
C GLY A 355 -5.73 6.66 6.73
N TYR A 356 -4.91 5.66 6.40
CA TYR A 356 -4.11 4.90 7.37
C TYR A 356 -2.63 5.29 7.35
N ILE A 357 -2.23 6.20 6.46
CA ILE A 357 -0.85 6.70 6.38
C ILE A 357 -0.75 7.95 7.24
N ASP A 358 -0.43 7.76 8.52
CA ASP A 358 -0.24 8.86 9.45
C ASP A 358 1.20 8.92 9.99
N PRO A 359 1.77 10.13 10.17
CA PRO A 359 3.14 10.29 10.66
C PRO A 359 3.34 9.82 12.09
N THR A 360 2.27 9.62 12.86
CA THR A 360 2.34 9.22 14.27
C THR A 360 2.63 7.73 14.45
N GLY A 361 2.49 6.94 13.37
CA GLY A 361 2.69 5.49 13.41
C GLY A 361 1.57 4.74 14.12
N THR A 362 0.39 5.33 14.24
CA THR A 362 -0.77 4.70 14.86
C THR A 362 -1.12 3.38 14.18
N TRP A 363 -1.25 3.40 12.84
CA TRP A 363 -1.66 2.26 12.03
C TRP A 363 -0.51 1.41 11.54
N ILE A 364 0.64 2.02 11.26
CA ILE A 364 1.79 1.39 10.63
C ILE A 364 2.96 1.40 11.60
N ASP A 365 3.65 0.27 11.74
CA ASP A 365 4.85 0.20 12.56
C ASP A 365 5.92 1.18 12.03
N PRO A 366 6.63 1.94 12.88
CA PRO A 366 7.64 2.91 12.44
C PRO A 366 8.72 2.33 11.54
N LYS A 367 9.06 1.05 11.69
CA LYS A 367 10.03 0.37 10.81
C LYS A 367 9.53 0.25 9.36
N VAL A 368 8.22 0.08 9.18
CA VAL A 368 7.57 -0.05 7.87
C VAL A 368 7.14 1.31 7.32
N LEU A 369 6.74 2.23 8.19
CA LEU A 369 6.23 3.55 7.82
C LEU A 369 7.19 4.31 6.87
N ARG A 370 8.49 4.25 7.12
CA ARG A 370 9.49 4.88 6.24
C ARG A 370 9.42 4.37 4.79
N HIS A 371 9.14 3.08 4.60
CA HIS A 371 9.01 2.48 3.26
C HIS A 371 7.69 2.89 2.60
N VAL A 372 6.63 3.05 3.38
CA VAL A 372 5.34 3.56 2.90
C VAL A 372 5.49 5.02 2.47
N LEU A 373 6.04 5.89 3.32
CA LEU A 373 6.25 7.32 3.01
C LEU A 373 7.19 7.52 1.80
N ALA A 374 8.17 6.65 1.61
CA ALA A 374 9.03 6.69 0.43
C ALA A 374 8.27 6.43 -0.89
N ARG A 375 7.11 5.78 -0.83
CA ARG A 375 6.29 5.41 -1.99
C ARG A 375 4.98 6.18 -2.07
N ALA A 376 4.59 6.88 -1.01
CA ALA A 376 3.42 7.73 -0.97
C ALA A 376 3.71 9.10 -1.55
N ASP A 377 2.74 9.64 -2.28
CA ASP A 377 2.70 11.06 -2.62
C ASP A 377 2.10 11.89 -1.45
N ALA A 378 1.80 13.15 -1.70
CA ALA A 378 1.21 14.04 -0.71
C ALA A 378 -0.22 13.64 -0.29
N GLU A 379 -0.94 12.94 -1.14
CA GLU A 379 -2.31 12.47 -0.87
C GLU A 379 -2.33 11.05 -0.26
N GLY A 380 -1.15 10.41 -0.07
CA GLY A 380 -1.04 9.03 0.38
C GLY A 380 -1.26 8.00 -0.75
N LEU A 381 -1.38 8.44 -2.00
CA LEU A 381 -1.44 7.58 -3.17
C LEU A 381 -0.04 7.13 -3.61
N ALA A 382 0.03 6.20 -4.55
CA ALA A 382 1.31 5.75 -5.08
C ALA A 382 1.99 6.87 -5.88
N ARG A 383 3.27 7.09 -5.62
CA ARG A 383 4.07 8.08 -6.37
C ARG A 383 4.29 7.63 -7.80
N GLU A 384 4.21 8.55 -8.72
CA GLU A 384 4.48 8.30 -10.13
C GLU A 384 5.98 8.14 -10.45
N CYS A 385 6.87 8.63 -9.58
CA CYS A 385 8.31 8.56 -9.78
C CYS A 385 9.03 8.01 -8.54
N GLU A 386 10.17 7.36 -8.76
CA GLU A 386 11.02 6.81 -7.69
C GLU A 386 11.95 7.86 -7.05
N TRP A 387 11.86 9.12 -7.44
CA TRP A 387 12.71 10.16 -6.88
C TRP A 387 12.41 10.38 -5.39
N LEU A 388 13.44 10.30 -4.58
CA LEU A 388 13.41 10.58 -3.16
C LEU A 388 14.37 11.76 -2.86
N ALA A 389 13.94 12.66 -1.99
CA ALA A 389 14.82 13.67 -1.48
C ALA A 389 15.91 13.03 -0.61
N GLY A 390 17.16 13.32 -0.94
CA GLY A 390 18.33 12.81 -0.22
C GLY A 390 18.71 11.37 -0.58
N GLY A 391 19.95 11.03 -0.25
CA GLY A 391 20.49 9.69 -0.44
C GLY A 391 20.38 8.87 0.83
N THR A 392 20.12 7.57 0.68
CA THR A 392 20.14 6.61 1.80
C THR A 392 21.52 6.04 2.05
N LYS A 393 22.45 6.23 1.10
CA LYS A 393 23.85 5.79 1.25
C LYS A 393 24.65 6.87 1.95
N PRO A 394 25.45 6.53 2.96
CA PRO A 394 26.42 7.49 3.50
C PRO A 394 27.33 7.96 2.36
N PRO A 395 27.78 9.21 2.39
CA PRO A 395 28.76 9.70 1.44
C PRO A 395 30.04 8.84 1.48
N ASP A 396 30.73 8.73 0.34
CA ASP A 396 32.00 8.00 0.27
C ASP A 396 32.98 8.61 1.31
N PRO A 397 33.50 7.81 2.25
CA PRO A 397 34.46 8.29 3.24
C PRO A 397 35.65 8.99 2.62
N LYS A 398 36.02 8.68 1.38
CA LYS A 398 37.10 9.37 0.65
C LYS A 398 36.79 10.83 0.34
N VAL A 399 35.50 11.21 0.23
CA VAL A 399 35.10 12.61 -0.02
C VAL A 399 35.32 13.48 1.21
N PHE A 400 35.16 12.90 2.41
CA PHE A 400 35.31 13.60 3.70
C PHE A 400 36.49 13.08 4.53
N GLY A 401 37.27 12.16 3.95
CA GLY A 401 38.45 11.60 4.64
C GLY A 401 39.45 12.68 5.02
N GLY A 402 39.83 12.67 6.30
CA GLY A 402 40.79 13.62 6.86
C GLY A 402 40.17 14.86 7.50
N LEU A 403 38.85 15.09 7.43
CA LEU A 403 38.19 16.21 8.15
C LEU A 403 38.25 16.03 9.67
N ASP A 404 38.24 14.77 10.14
CA ASP A 404 38.32 14.44 11.57
C ASP A 404 39.76 14.49 12.13
N GLU A 405 40.77 14.51 11.25
CA GLU A 405 42.17 14.62 11.66
C GLU A 405 42.60 16.10 11.73
N PRO A 406 42.97 16.64 12.90
CA PRO A 406 43.38 18.04 13.01
C PRO A 406 44.59 18.35 12.11
N VAL A 407 44.45 19.36 11.27
CA VAL A 407 45.55 19.83 10.43
C VAL A 407 46.36 20.88 11.21
N PRO A 408 47.64 20.59 11.56
CA PRO A 408 48.48 21.56 12.25
C PRO A 408 48.70 22.82 11.39
N PRO A 409 48.58 24.05 11.95
CA PRO A 409 48.79 25.29 11.19
C PRO A 409 50.16 25.36 10.49
N ALA A 410 51.20 24.72 11.05
CA ALA A 410 52.54 24.67 10.45
C ALA A 410 52.59 23.88 9.11
N GLN A 411 51.59 23.06 8.82
CA GLN A 411 51.50 22.26 7.59
C GLN A 411 50.63 22.94 6.51
N VAL A 412 50.15 24.16 6.78
CA VAL A 412 49.27 24.94 5.89
C VAL A 412 50.10 26.07 5.29
N ARG A 413 49.86 26.38 4.02
CA ARG A 413 50.53 27.53 3.38
C ARG A 413 50.34 28.80 4.21
N PRO A 414 51.42 29.61 4.45
CA PRO A 414 51.35 30.80 5.27
C PRO A 414 50.28 31.81 4.84
N GLU A 415 50.04 31.92 3.55
CA GLU A 415 49.00 32.76 2.96
C GLU A 415 47.60 32.34 3.43
N ILE A 416 47.26 31.06 3.24
CA ILE A 416 45.96 30.51 3.64
C ILE A 416 45.74 30.64 5.14
N ARG A 417 46.79 30.32 5.93
CA ARG A 417 46.72 30.46 7.39
C ARG A 417 46.38 31.89 7.80
N ARG A 418 47.07 32.90 7.25
CA ARG A 418 46.84 34.31 7.56
C ARG A 418 45.43 34.76 7.18
N ILE A 419 44.92 34.33 6.00
CA ILE A 419 43.57 34.63 5.58
C ILE A 419 42.55 34.04 6.56
N VAL A 420 42.72 32.78 6.96
CA VAL A 420 41.86 32.11 7.93
C VAL A 420 41.93 32.82 9.30
N GLU A 421 43.11 33.19 9.80
CA GLU A 421 43.29 33.95 11.05
C GLU A 421 42.53 35.29 11.00
N THR A 422 42.56 35.98 9.85
CA THR A 422 41.79 37.22 9.61
C THR A 422 40.30 36.99 9.70
N ALA A 423 39.81 35.91 9.07
CA ALA A 423 38.38 35.52 9.11
C ALA A 423 37.94 35.14 10.52
N MET A 424 38.75 34.36 11.24
CA MET A 424 38.48 33.95 12.62
C MET A 424 38.43 35.15 13.58
N ALA A 425 39.22 36.20 13.33
CA ALA A 425 39.15 37.47 14.06
C ALA A 425 37.91 38.32 13.69
N GLY A 426 37.04 37.84 12.83
CA GLY A 426 35.83 38.55 12.41
C GLY A 426 36.07 39.69 11.42
N GLN A 427 37.22 39.76 10.84
CA GLN A 427 37.58 40.79 9.86
C GLN A 427 37.07 40.37 8.46
N ARG A 428 36.64 41.36 7.67
CA ARG A 428 36.17 41.12 6.30
C ARG A 428 37.35 40.77 5.39
N LEU A 429 37.19 39.70 4.62
CA LEU A 429 38.15 39.31 3.59
C LEU A 429 37.90 40.09 2.30
N ASP A 430 38.98 40.42 1.58
CA ASP A 430 38.92 40.93 0.22
C ASP A 430 38.74 39.83 -0.83
N GLU A 431 38.45 40.18 -2.08
CA GLU A 431 38.18 39.24 -3.17
C GLU A 431 39.35 38.28 -3.41
N ARG A 432 40.61 38.77 -3.32
CA ARG A 432 41.80 37.94 -3.52
C ARG A 432 41.93 36.88 -2.44
N SER A 433 41.67 37.26 -1.20
CA SER A 433 41.64 36.32 -0.07
C SER A 433 40.59 35.25 -0.25
N VAL A 434 39.37 35.60 -0.70
CA VAL A 434 38.30 34.64 -0.99
C VAL A 434 38.68 33.70 -2.14
N GLU A 435 39.24 34.25 -3.24
CA GLU A 435 39.76 33.46 -4.35
C GLU A 435 40.85 32.47 -3.90
N ALA A 436 41.78 32.90 -3.06
CA ALA A 436 42.81 32.02 -2.52
C ALA A 436 42.24 30.87 -1.67
N LEU A 437 41.19 31.13 -0.87
CA LEU A 437 40.47 30.07 -0.12
C LEU A 437 39.79 29.08 -1.05
N PHE A 438 39.11 29.54 -2.12
CA PHE A 438 38.53 28.65 -3.12
C PHE A 438 39.59 27.86 -3.89
N GLY A 439 40.77 28.39 -4.03
CA GLY A 439 41.93 27.72 -4.62
C GLY A 439 42.65 26.74 -3.69
N ALA A 440 42.27 26.63 -2.41
CA ALA A 440 42.88 25.71 -1.46
C ALA A 440 42.64 24.25 -1.86
N ARG A 441 43.67 23.40 -1.71
CA ARG A 441 43.62 21.95 -2.01
C ARG A 441 44.37 21.17 -0.92
N GLY A 442 44.04 19.87 -0.79
CA GLY A 442 44.70 18.99 0.17
C GLY A 442 44.61 19.49 1.61
N ARG A 443 45.71 19.60 2.30
CA ARG A 443 45.78 20.05 3.72
C ARG A 443 45.28 21.46 3.93
N ASP A 444 45.54 22.36 2.99
CA ASP A 444 45.03 23.73 3.06
C ASP A 444 43.51 23.76 3.05
N MET A 445 42.87 22.96 2.18
CA MET A 445 41.42 22.84 2.12
C MET A 445 40.85 22.23 3.42
N LEU A 446 41.46 21.15 3.92
CA LEU A 446 41.02 20.52 5.18
C LEU A 446 41.11 21.52 6.34
N TYR A 447 42.18 22.30 6.43
CA TYR A 447 42.34 23.33 7.44
C TYR A 447 41.26 24.41 7.33
N VAL A 448 40.99 24.91 6.13
CA VAL A 448 39.92 25.89 5.89
C VAL A 448 38.56 25.33 6.35
N CYS A 449 38.22 24.06 6.01
CA CYS A 449 37.00 23.44 6.45
C CYS A 449 36.90 23.29 7.98
N GLN A 450 37.97 22.86 8.63
CA GLN A 450 38.04 22.71 10.09
C GLN A 450 37.86 24.06 10.81
N MET A 451 38.51 25.10 10.31
CA MET A 451 38.41 26.43 10.91
C MET A 451 37.04 27.08 10.62
N ALA A 452 36.46 26.82 9.47
CA ALA A 452 35.08 27.23 9.18
C ALA A 452 34.05 26.54 10.11
N ASP A 453 34.24 25.25 10.40
CA ASP A 453 33.40 24.53 11.37
C ASP A 453 33.60 25.08 12.80
N ALA A 454 34.82 25.34 13.22
CA ALA A 454 35.07 25.97 14.51
C ALA A 454 34.42 27.36 14.63
N LEU A 455 34.45 28.16 13.56
CA LEU A 455 33.75 29.45 13.51
C LEU A 455 32.22 29.29 13.55
N ARG A 456 31.67 28.34 12.83
CA ARG A 456 30.26 27.98 12.90
C ARG A 456 29.85 27.61 14.33
N GLU A 457 30.60 26.71 14.97
CA GLU A 457 30.31 26.29 16.35
C GLU A 457 30.37 27.47 17.34
N ALA A 458 31.36 28.31 17.21
CA ALA A 458 31.50 29.50 18.06
C ALA A 458 30.34 30.50 17.91
N ARG A 459 29.75 30.62 16.70
CA ARG A 459 28.68 31.58 16.41
C ARG A 459 27.28 31.00 16.53
N CYS A 460 27.06 29.76 16.11
CA CYS A 460 25.75 29.12 16.00
C CYS A 460 25.56 28.00 17.02
N GLY A 461 26.58 27.64 17.79
CA GLY A 461 26.55 26.51 18.71
C GLY A 461 26.43 25.17 17.96
N ARG A 462 25.93 24.17 18.65
CA ARG A 462 25.81 22.80 18.12
C ARG A 462 24.48 22.52 17.40
N ASN A 463 23.60 23.51 17.34
CA ASN A 463 22.28 23.35 16.70
C ASN A 463 22.41 23.51 15.19
N VAL A 464 21.79 22.60 14.48
CA VAL A 464 21.58 22.66 13.02
C VAL A 464 20.08 22.76 12.79
N SER A 465 19.65 23.82 12.15
CA SER A 465 18.23 24.02 11.79
C SER A 465 17.90 23.42 10.41
N TYR A 466 16.66 23.05 10.25
CA TYR A 466 16.09 22.66 8.96
C TYR A 466 14.67 23.21 8.84
N VAL A 467 14.18 23.31 7.63
CA VAL A 467 12.79 23.68 7.36
C VAL A 467 12.10 22.54 6.64
N VAL A 468 10.88 22.23 7.07
CA VAL A 468 9.99 21.33 6.33
C VAL A 468 9.27 22.19 5.29
N THR A 469 9.62 22.01 4.04
CA THR A 469 9.11 22.83 2.95
C THR A 469 8.64 21.98 1.77
N ARG A 470 7.71 22.52 1.00
CA ARG A 470 7.32 21.98 -0.30
C ARG A 470 7.64 22.98 -1.41
N ASN A 471 8.38 22.53 -2.40
CA ASN A 471 8.63 23.35 -3.58
C ASN A 471 7.46 23.18 -4.57
N ILE A 472 6.74 24.28 -4.82
CA ILE A 472 5.64 24.33 -5.79
C ILE A 472 6.10 25.06 -7.05
N ASN A 473 6.51 24.31 -8.05
CA ASN A 473 6.82 24.87 -9.36
C ASN A 473 5.49 25.04 -10.13
N TYR A 474 4.94 26.23 -10.14
CA TYR A 474 3.62 26.47 -10.74
C TYR A 474 3.63 26.43 -12.27
N THR A 475 4.79 26.68 -12.91
CA THR A 475 4.95 26.52 -14.36
C THR A 475 6.36 26.10 -14.72
N ASN A 476 6.55 25.31 -15.76
CA ASN A 476 7.83 25.04 -16.39
C ASN A 476 8.00 25.80 -17.72
N VAL A 477 7.03 26.64 -18.10
CA VAL A 477 7.10 27.50 -19.28
C VAL A 477 7.99 28.71 -18.95
N CYS A 478 9.07 28.89 -19.71
CA CYS A 478 10.02 29.96 -19.48
C CYS A 478 10.51 30.55 -20.81
N THR A 479 10.60 31.86 -20.88
CA THR A 479 11.08 32.58 -22.07
C THR A 479 12.62 32.66 -22.16
N TYR A 480 13.32 32.38 -21.05
CA TYR A 480 14.79 32.36 -21.01
C TYR A 480 15.35 31.08 -21.58
N SER A 481 16.47 31.20 -22.29
CA SER A 481 17.17 30.07 -22.94
C SER A 481 18.49 29.76 -22.21
N CYS A 482 18.44 29.55 -20.88
CA CYS A 482 19.63 29.23 -20.11
C CYS A 482 20.21 27.89 -20.54
N THR A 483 21.46 27.85 -20.95
CA THR A 483 22.13 26.66 -21.50
C THR A 483 22.26 25.51 -20.49
N PHE A 484 22.20 25.76 -19.20
CA PHE A 484 22.27 24.77 -18.13
C PHE A 484 20.88 24.33 -17.60
N CYS A 485 19.81 24.99 -18.02
CA CYS A 485 18.48 24.76 -17.45
C CYS A 485 17.78 23.59 -18.12
N ALA A 486 17.62 22.48 -17.38
CA ALA A 486 16.83 21.32 -17.84
C ALA A 486 15.34 21.41 -17.44
N PHE A 487 14.95 22.40 -16.63
CA PHE A 487 13.58 22.56 -16.13
C PHE A 487 12.68 23.29 -17.13
N SER A 488 13.23 24.34 -17.76
CA SER A 488 12.50 25.16 -18.72
C SER A 488 12.04 24.37 -19.95
N LYS A 489 10.77 24.53 -20.33
CA LYS A 489 10.21 23.97 -21.57
C LYS A 489 9.92 25.09 -22.57
N GLY A 490 10.66 25.04 -23.70
CA GLY A 490 10.37 25.76 -24.89
C GLY A 490 9.78 24.79 -25.95
N ARG A 491 9.42 25.32 -27.12
CA ARG A 491 8.84 24.52 -28.22
C ARG A 491 9.71 23.35 -28.72
N THR A 492 10.99 23.28 -28.36
CA THR A 492 11.98 22.32 -28.92
C THR A 492 12.52 21.29 -27.91
N HIS A 493 12.11 21.30 -26.64
CA HIS A 493 12.68 20.46 -25.60
C HIS A 493 11.66 19.55 -24.88
N GLU A 494 10.64 19.08 -25.59
CA GLU A 494 9.58 18.23 -25.04
C GLU A 494 10.09 16.90 -24.44
N ALA A 495 11.28 16.45 -24.85
CA ALA A 495 11.77 15.12 -24.50
C ALA A 495 12.42 15.03 -23.10
N LEU A 496 12.82 16.12 -22.45
CA LEU A 496 13.70 16.04 -21.28
C LEU A 496 13.01 15.96 -19.91
N ARG A 497 11.79 16.51 -19.73
CA ARG A 497 11.06 16.45 -18.43
C ARG A 497 9.53 16.64 -18.55
N GLY A 498 8.87 15.90 -19.41
CA GLY A 498 7.41 15.96 -19.54
C GLY A 498 6.91 17.18 -20.34
N LYS A 499 5.60 17.33 -20.39
CA LYS A 499 4.92 18.37 -21.17
C LYS A 499 5.01 19.75 -20.48
N PRO A 500 4.91 20.86 -21.24
CA PRO A 500 4.69 22.18 -20.65
C PRO A 500 3.42 22.20 -19.78
N TYR A 501 3.49 22.88 -18.65
CA TYR A 501 2.35 23.06 -17.75
C TYR A 501 2.33 24.45 -17.12
N ASP A 502 1.15 24.87 -16.72
CA ASP A 502 0.89 26.07 -15.94
C ASP A 502 -0.24 25.74 -14.96
N LEU A 503 0.04 25.76 -13.66
CA LEU A 503 -0.93 25.39 -12.64
C LEU A 503 -1.85 26.58 -12.34
N ASP A 504 -3.13 26.31 -12.18
CA ASP A 504 -4.09 27.31 -11.73
C ASP A 504 -3.98 27.57 -10.21
N LEU A 505 -4.60 28.67 -9.76
CA LEU A 505 -4.57 29.05 -8.34
C LEU A 505 -5.20 28.00 -7.41
N PRO A 506 -6.32 27.34 -7.77
CA PRO A 506 -6.88 26.26 -6.96
C PRO A 506 -5.90 25.11 -6.74
N GLU A 507 -5.18 24.68 -7.78
CA GLU A 507 -4.20 23.61 -7.67
C GLU A 507 -2.96 24.03 -6.83
N ILE A 508 -2.50 25.27 -6.97
CA ILE A 508 -1.43 25.81 -6.12
C ILE A 508 -1.87 25.85 -4.66
N ALA A 509 -3.09 26.33 -4.38
CA ALA A 509 -3.65 26.37 -3.04
C ALA A 509 -3.80 24.96 -2.44
N ARG A 510 -4.31 24.01 -3.24
CA ARG A 510 -4.42 22.60 -2.84
C ARG A 510 -3.06 22.02 -2.41
N ARG A 511 -2.00 22.27 -3.19
CA ARG A 511 -0.63 21.83 -2.87
C ARG A 511 -0.08 22.49 -1.62
N GLY A 512 -0.42 23.75 -1.38
CA GLY A 512 -0.06 24.46 -0.16
C GLY A 512 -0.74 23.85 1.08
N THR A 513 -2.04 23.57 0.99
CA THR A 513 -2.80 22.91 2.07
C THR A 513 -2.23 21.53 2.38
N GLU A 514 -1.97 20.71 1.37
CA GLU A 514 -1.33 19.40 1.57
C GLU A 514 0.04 19.50 2.24
N ALA A 515 0.84 20.51 1.90
CA ALA A 515 2.12 20.73 2.55
C ALA A 515 1.92 21.07 4.03
N TRP A 516 0.97 21.94 4.34
CA TRP A 516 0.61 22.30 5.71
C TRP A 516 0.17 21.08 6.53
N ASP A 517 -0.74 20.27 5.99
CA ASP A 517 -1.24 19.05 6.65
C ASP A 517 -0.13 18.03 6.94
N ARG A 518 0.97 18.09 6.19
CA ARG A 518 2.17 17.28 6.41
C ARG A 518 3.24 17.96 7.29
N GLY A 519 2.89 19.06 7.93
CA GLY A 519 3.76 19.77 8.85
C GLY A 519 4.80 20.67 8.18
N ALA A 520 4.60 21.05 6.92
CA ALA A 520 5.44 22.07 6.31
C ALA A 520 5.14 23.44 6.93
N SER A 521 6.20 24.18 7.21
CA SER A 521 6.14 25.55 7.71
C SER A 521 6.39 26.58 6.60
N GLU A 522 6.72 26.11 5.39
CA GLU A 522 7.09 26.91 4.24
C GLU A 522 6.70 26.22 2.93
N VAL A 523 6.30 27.01 1.89
CA VAL A 523 6.11 26.57 0.52
C VAL A 523 6.83 27.49 -0.45
#